data_651fa1c684d8a59de85052fca6f32d72
#
_entry.id   651fa1c684d8a59de85052fca6f32d72
#
_cell.length_a   1.000
_cell.length_b   1.000
_cell.length_c   1.000
_cell.angle_alpha   90.00
_cell.angle_beta   90.00
_cell.angle_gamma   90.00
#
_symmetry.space_group_name_H-M   'P 1'
#
loop_
_entity.id
_entity.type
_entity.pdbx_description
1 polymer ?
#
loop_
_entity_poly.entity_id
_entity_poly.type
_entity_poly.pdbx_seq_one_letter_code
_entity_poly.pdbx_strand_id
1 'polypeptide(L)'
;MQQYLDRHRFLKGIYLMVRRYFDHHVGRDSAALTYYLLFALFPLLIFLSNLVGIMSVDISGFLYEIRAFIPQEALEIIEQYFTYVSRDSSPRLLWFSLIFSIYFPYRAASSLLGSVRRAYGEHRPTQFLRYQLKLLLYTLSLILMVVLSIGLSVVGGRALDYVSSHLSAYITLSDGFIRLWSSLRFVIIGGIVFFPIAMMYGLAQESHRMNRIWPGAVFSLVMWLVLSFLFSYYVENIARYSVIYGTLGAVIVLLLWLYLASVMLIMGAEFNSVLMVLRKQHTAEAEENLGETQK
;
A
#
# COMPACT_ATOMS: atom_id res chain seq x y z
N MET A 1 4.04 32.45 18.37
CA MET A 1 4.12 31.32 17.45
C MET A 1 2.74 30.82 17.01
N GLN A 2 1.79 30.55 17.93
CA GLN A 2 0.43 30.13 17.60
C GLN A 2 -0.32 31.16 16.73
N GLN A 3 -0.29 32.44 17.05
CA GLN A 3 -0.95 33.52 16.25
C GLN A 3 -0.40 33.62 14.81
N TYR A 4 0.88 33.30 14.57
CA TYR A 4 1.47 33.31 13.24
C TYR A 4 1.03 32.07 12.44
N LEU A 5 0.89 30.91 13.09
CA LEU A 5 0.40 29.67 12.48
C LEU A 5 -1.09 29.76 12.12
N ASP A 6 -1.89 30.45 12.90
CA ASP A 6 -3.33 30.64 12.62
C ASP A 6 -3.57 31.48 11.35
N ARG A 7 -2.62 32.34 10.99
CA ARG A 7 -2.68 33.19 9.77
C ARG A 7 -2.31 32.38 8.49
N HIS A 8 -1.58 31.27 8.63
CA HIS A 8 -1.11 30.44 7.50
C HIS A 8 -1.54 28.98 7.64
N ARG A 9 -2.73 28.66 7.13
CA ARG A 9 -3.34 27.32 7.20
C ARG A 9 -2.41 26.18 6.76
N PHE A 10 -1.61 26.41 5.72
CA PHE A 10 -0.66 25.42 5.22
C PHE A 10 0.43 25.10 6.24
N LEU A 11 1.03 26.13 6.85
CA LEU A 11 2.06 25.98 7.90
C LEU A 11 1.46 25.30 9.15
N LYS A 12 0.23 25.64 9.52
CA LYS A 12 -0.50 25.00 10.61
C LYS A 12 -0.73 23.52 10.32
N GLY A 13 -1.11 23.18 9.08
CA GLY A 13 -1.26 21.78 8.65
C GLY A 13 0.04 20.98 8.79
N ILE A 14 1.17 21.49 8.29
CA ILE A 14 2.49 20.87 8.43
C ILE A 14 2.88 20.71 9.91
N TYR A 15 2.72 21.75 10.71
CA TYR A 15 3.01 21.69 12.15
C TYR A 15 2.19 20.60 12.85
N LEU A 16 0.89 20.51 12.56
CA LEU A 16 0.01 19.48 13.11
C LEU A 16 0.41 18.08 12.66
N MET A 17 0.82 17.90 11.40
CA MET A 17 1.31 16.62 10.87
C MET A 17 2.57 16.16 11.62
N VAL A 18 3.56 17.06 11.77
CA VAL A 18 4.81 16.75 12.49
C VAL A 18 4.52 16.45 13.96
N ARG A 19 3.70 17.26 14.62
CA ARG A 19 3.32 17.04 16.01
C ARG A 19 2.65 15.68 16.20
N ARG A 20 1.66 15.32 15.35
CA ARG A 20 0.94 14.04 15.41
C ARG A 20 1.83 12.84 15.13
N TYR A 21 2.85 12.99 14.28
CA TYR A 21 3.85 11.93 14.09
C TYR A 21 4.48 11.49 15.41
N PHE A 22 4.82 12.43 16.28
CA PHE A 22 5.41 12.15 17.61
C PHE A 22 4.35 11.76 18.65
N ASP A 23 3.26 12.52 18.75
CA ASP A 23 2.20 12.31 19.76
C ASP A 23 1.51 10.93 19.59
N HIS A 24 1.27 10.50 18.36
CA HIS A 24 0.64 9.22 18.05
C HIS A 24 1.64 8.07 17.83
N HIS A 25 2.93 8.32 18.10
CA HIS A 25 4.00 7.31 17.99
C HIS A 25 4.04 6.60 16.61
N VAL A 26 3.85 7.35 15.52
CA VAL A 26 3.79 6.80 14.15
C VAL A 26 5.02 5.97 13.81
N GLY A 27 6.23 6.42 14.20
CA GLY A 27 7.47 5.68 13.96
C GLY A 27 7.49 4.29 14.60
N ARG A 28 7.03 4.18 15.86
CA ARG A 28 6.94 2.88 16.56
C ARG A 28 5.94 1.94 15.91
N ASP A 29 4.78 2.48 15.55
CA ASP A 29 3.72 1.70 14.94
C ASP A 29 4.08 1.25 13.51
N SER A 30 4.81 2.10 12.78
CA SER A 30 5.39 1.76 11.47
C SER A 30 6.41 0.63 11.59
N ALA A 31 7.24 0.62 12.63
CA ALA A 31 8.18 -0.47 12.88
C ALA A 31 7.46 -1.81 13.17
N ALA A 32 6.38 -1.77 13.96
CA ALA A 32 5.56 -2.94 14.23
C ALA A 32 4.86 -3.45 12.95
N LEU A 33 4.34 -2.53 12.13
CA LEU A 33 3.75 -2.87 10.83
C LEU A 33 4.77 -3.50 9.90
N THR A 34 5.97 -2.93 9.82
CA THR A 34 7.10 -3.45 9.02
C THR A 34 7.45 -4.88 9.40
N TYR A 35 7.50 -5.16 10.70
CA TYR A 35 7.73 -6.52 11.18
C TYR A 35 6.69 -7.51 10.64
N TYR A 36 5.41 -7.20 10.75
CA TYR A 36 4.36 -8.07 10.23
C TYR A 36 4.38 -8.18 8.69
N LEU A 37 4.69 -7.10 7.98
CA LEU A 37 4.80 -7.11 6.52
C LEU A 37 5.98 -7.98 6.06
N LEU A 38 7.13 -7.88 6.72
CA LEU A 38 8.28 -8.73 6.42
C LEU A 38 7.95 -10.21 6.61
N PHE A 39 7.33 -10.54 7.75
CA PHE A 39 6.94 -11.93 8.04
C PHE A 39 5.77 -12.42 7.17
N ALA A 40 4.98 -11.52 6.60
CA ALA A 40 3.95 -11.86 5.63
C ALA A 40 4.53 -12.21 4.26
N LEU A 41 5.67 -11.60 3.90
CA LEU A 41 6.27 -11.72 2.57
C LEU A 41 6.62 -13.18 2.24
N PHE A 42 7.33 -13.88 3.13
CA PHE A 42 7.81 -15.22 2.86
C PHE A 42 6.68 -16.26 2.66
N PRO A 43 5.70 -16.40 3.59
CA PRO A 43 4.58 -17.31 3.35
C PRO A 43 3.75 -16.94 2.12
N LEU A 44 3.59 -15.64 1.85
CA LEU A 44 2.87 -15.18 0.67
C LEU A 44 3.61 -15.56 -0.63
N LEU A 45 4.94 -15.38 -0.66
CA LEU A 45 5.76 -15.79 -1.80
C LEU A 45 5.73 -17.32 -2.01
N ILE A 46 5.80 -18.11 -0.92
CA ILE A 46 5.67 -19.58 -1.01
C ILE A 46 4.29 -19.93 -1.59
N PHE A 47 3.23 -19.34 -1.08
CA PHE A 47 1.88 -19.59 -1.56
C PHE A 47 1.73 -19.22 -3.04
N LEU A 48 2.17 -18.03 -3.44
CA LEU A 48 2.13 -17.57 -4.82
C LEU A 48 2.96 -18.44 -5.76
N SER A 49 4.17 -18.83 -5.32
CA SER A 49 5.05 -19.72 -6.12
C SER A 49 4.40 -21.07 -6.36
N ASN A 50 3.79 -21.68 -5.32
CA ASN A 50 3.07 -22.94 -5.49
C ASN A 50 1.85 -22.77 -6.40
N LEU A 51 1.10 -21.65 -6.28
CA LEU A 51 -0.05 -21.37 -7.13
C LEU A 51 0.38 -21.23 -8.61
N VAL A 52 1.44 -20.47 -8.85
CA VAL A 52 2.02 -20.27 -10.19
C VAL A 52 2.57 -21.57 -10.78
N GLY A 53 3.24 -22.38 -9.94
CA GLY A 53 3.74 -23.70 -10.33
C GLY A 53 2.62 -24.64 -10.78
N ILE A 54 1.51 -24.69 -10.04
CA ILE A 54 0.32 -25.47 -10.42
C ILE A 54 -0.32 -24.95 -11.71
N MET A 55 -0.35 -23.62 -11.89
CA MET A 55 -0.94 -22.99 -13.08
C MET A 55 0.02 -22.91 -14.28
N SER A 56 1.29 -23.31 -14.12
CA SER A 56 2.36 -23.20 -15.13
C SER A 56 2.49 -21.80 -15.74
N VAL A 57 2.34 -20.77 -14.92
CA VAL A 57 2.36 -19.35 -15.32
C VAL A 57 3.77 -18.79 -15.20
N ASP A 58 4.26 -18.11 -16.24
CA ASP A 58 5.51 -17.34 -16.18
C ASP A 58 5.31 -15.99 -15.52
N ILE A 59 5.99 -15.75 -14.39
CA ILE A 59 5.88 -14.52 -13.60
C ILE A 59 6.88 -13.43 -13.99
N SER A 60 7.80 -13.73 -14.92
CA SER A 60 8.86 -12.78 -15.32
C SER A 60 8.27 -11.44 -15.81
N GLY A 61 7.15 -11.49 -16.52
CA GLY A 61 6.41 -10.30 -16.93
C GLY A 61 5.90 -9.45 -15.77
N PHE A 62 5.38 -10.10 -14.72
CA PHE A 62 4.93 -9.37 -13.53
C PHE A 62 6.09 -8.72 -12.77
N LEU A 63 7.19 -9.44 -12.58
CA LEU A 63 8.38 -8.89 -11.91
C LEU A 63 8.94 -7.68 -12.68
N TYR A 64 8.92 -7.74 -13.99
CA TYR A 64 9.34 -6.62 -14.84
C TYR A 64 8.49 -5.36 -14.62
N GLU A 65 7.17 -5.52 -14.43
CA GLU A 65 6.26 -4.39 -14.25
C GLU A 65 6.39 -3.71 -12.87
N ILE A 66 6.60 -4.51 -11.81
CA ILE A 66 6.71 -3.97 -10.45
C ILE A 66 8.09 -3.37 -10.14
N ARG A 67 9.10 -3.62 -10.98
CA ARG A 67 10.47 -3.09 -10.76
C ARG A 67 10.55 -1.57 -10.69
N ALA A 68 9.59 -0.84 -11.24
CA ALA A 68 9.53 0.61 -11.14
C ALA A 68 9.12 1.12 -9.74
N PHE A 69 8.53 0.24 -8.91
CA PHE A 69 7.96 0.60 -7.59
C PHE A 69 8.67 -0.06 -6.42
N ILE A 70 9.53 -1.05 -6.69
CA ILE A 70 10.22 -1.84 -5.68
C ILE A 70 11.74 -1.73 -5.93
N PRO A 71 12.56 -1.52 -4.88
CA PRO A 71 14.00 -1.50 -5.02
C PRO A 71 14.55 -2.78 -5.67
N GLN A 72 15.61 -2.64 -6.47
CA GLN A 72 16.20 -3.75 -7.24
C GLN A 72 16.59 -4.93 -6.33
N GLU A 73 17.17 -4.63 -5.15
CA GLU A 73 17.60 -5.63 -4.17
C GLU A 73 16.42 -6.45 -3.63
N ALA A 74 15.26 -5.81 -3.43
CA ALA A 74 14.05 -6.51 -3.02
C ALA A 74 13.48 -7.41 -4.13
N LEU A 75 13.55 -6.95 -5.39
CA LEU A 75 13.16 -7.75 -6.55
C LEU A 75 14.03 -9.00 -6.70
N GLU A 76 15.35 -8.88 -6.53
CA GLU A 76 16.28 -10.01 -6.60
C GLU A 76 15.97 -11.08 -5.56
N ILE A 77 15.64 -10.67 -4.32
CA ILE A 77 15.20 -11.60 -3.27
C ILE A 77 13.92 -12.34 -3.70
N ILE A 78 12.94 -11.60 -4.22
CA ILE A 78 11.66 -12.14 -4.66
C ILE A 78 11.89 -13.15 -5.81
N GLU A 79 12.68 -12.80 -6.80
CA GLU A 79 12.97 -13.62 -7.98
C GLU A 79 13.72 -14.90 -7.61
N GLN A 80 14.79 -14.80 -6.82
CA GLN A 80 15.56 -15.95 -6.32
C GLN A 80 14.67 -16.89 -5.52
N TYR A 81 13.84 -16.34 -4.65
CA TYR A 81 12.93 -17.12 -3.83
C TYR A 81 11.86 -17.84 -4.66
N PHE A 82 11.27 -17.16 -5.62
CA PHE A 82 10.30 -17.74 -6.56
C PHE A 82 10.87 -18.89 -7.35
N THR A 83 12.08 -18.70 -7.88
CA THR A 83 12.80 -19.72 -8.65
C THR A 83 13.10 -20.96 -7.78
N TYR A 84 13.50 -20.75 -6.53
CA TYR A 84 13.80 -21.83 -5.59
C TYR A 84 12.54 -22.64 -5.23
N VAL A 85 11.47 -21.96 -4.81
CA VAL A 85 10.24 -22.62 -4.31
C VAL A 85 9.42 -23.27 -5.43
N SER A 86 9.45 -22.74 -6.65
CA SER A 86 8.72 -23.32 -7.79
C SER A 86 9.24 -24.70 -8.20
N ARG A 87 10.49 -25.04 -7.85
CA ARG A 87 11.11 -26.34 -8.17
C ARG A 87 10.68 -27.46 -7.23
N ASP A 88 10.35 -27.13 -5.97
CA ASP A 88 10.04 -28.09 -4.91
C ASP A 88 8.62 -27.90 -4.34
N SER A 89 7.60 -27.99 -5.21
CA SER A 89 6.20 -27.86 -4.76
C SER A 89 5.78 -29.08 -3.93
N SER A 90 5.51 -28.86 -2.64
CA SER A 90 5.03 -29.87 -1.70
C SER A 90 3.63 -29.52 -1.18
N PRO A 91 2.66 -30.46 -1.16
CA PRO A 91 1.33 -30.20 -0.59
C PRO A 91 1.38 -29.76 0.88
N ARG A 92 2.34 -30.26 1.67
CA ARG A 92 2.54 -29.84 3.07
C ARG A 92 2.98 -28.38 3.15
N LEU A 93 3.89 -27.97 2.29
CA LEU A 93 4.39 -26.59 2.22
C LEU A 93 3.28 -25.64 1.76
N LEU A 94 2.41 -26.09 0.85
CA LEU A 94 1.28 -25.31 0.37
C LEU A 94 0.28 -25.01 1.52
N TRP A 95 -0.11 -26.00 2.32
CA TRP A 95 -1.00 -25.78 3.47
C TRP A 95 -0.38 -24.87 4.52
N PHE A 96 0.90 -25.09 4.85
CA PHE A 96 1.64 -24.23 5.76
C PHE A 96 1.67 -22.79 5.25
N SER A 97 2.07 -22.59 3.99
CA SER A 97 2.15 -21.26 3.40
C SER A 97 0.78 -20.57 3.30
N LEU A 98 -0.30 -21.31 3.01
CA LEU A 98 -1.65 -20.78 2.97
C LEU A 98 -2.08 -20.20 4.34
N ILE A 99 -1.86 -20.95 5.42
CA ILE A 99 -2.23 -20.51 6.78
C ILE A 99 -1.46 -19.22 7.14
N PHE A 100 -0.14 -19.22 6.96
CA PHE A 100 0.69 -18.08 7.34
C PHE A 100 0.58 -16.89 6.38
N SER A 101 0.25 -17.13 5.09
CA SER A 101 -0.05 -16.06 4.13
C SER A 101 -1.36 -15.32 4.44
N ILE A 102 -2.23 -15.89 5.27
CA ILE A 102 -3.42 -15.22 5.81
C ILE A 102 -3.11 -14.58 7.17
N TYR A 103 -2.42 -15.30 8.04
CA TYR A 103 -2.16 -14.86 9.42
C TYR A 103 -1.31 -13.59 9.49
N PHE A 104 -0.16 -13.55 8.82
CA PHE A 104 0.72 -12.37 8.90
C PHE A 104 0.15 -11.13 8.23
N PRO A 105 -0.45 -11.17 7.03
CA PRO A 105 -1.17 -10.02 6.48
C PRO A 105 -2.35 -9.57 7.34
N TYR A 106 -3.07 -10.50 8.00
CA TYR A 106 -4.09 -10.14 8.97
C TYR A 106 -3.52 -9.38 10.16
N ARG A 107 -2.36 -9.79 10.69
CA ARG A 107 -1.66 -9.08 11.77
C ARG A 107 -1.17 -7.70 11.31
N ALA A 108 -0.64 -7.58 10.10
CA ALA A 108 -0.24 -6.32 9.49
C ALA A 108 -1.45 -5.38 9.33
N ALA A 109 -2.55 -5.87 8.75
CA ALA A 109 -3.79 -5.11 8.60
C ALA A 109 -4.37 -4.67 9.95
N SER A 110 -4.32 -5.54 10.98
CA SER A 110 -4.75 -5.21 12.34
C SER A 110 -3.89 -4.12 12.98
N SER A 111 -2.57 -4.18 12.80
CA SER A 111 -1.63 -3.16 13.27
C SER A 111 -1.89 -1.81 12.62
N LEU A 112 -1.99 -1.79 11.28
CA LEU A 112 -2.29 -0.59 10.51
C LEU A 112 -3.65 0.01 10.92
N LEU A 113 -4.70 -0.81 10.96
CA LEU A 113 -6.04 -0.36 11.34
C LEU A 113 -6.05 0.25 12.74
N GLY A 114 -5.30 -0.32 13.71
CA GLY A 114 -5.14 0.25 15.04
C GLY A 114 -4.51 1.64 15.02
N SER A 115 -3.49 1.87 14.20
CA SER A 115 -2.83 3.18 14.06
C SER A 115 -3.73 4.20 13.35
N VAL A 116 -4.43 3.78 12.29
CA VAL A 116 -5.39 4.61 11.56
C VAL A 116 -6.57 5.02 12.46
N ARG A 117 -7.09 4.11 13.31
CA ARG A 117 -8.14 4.45 14.28
C ARG A 117 -7.67 5.50 15.29
N ARG A 118 -6.44 5.39 15.79
CA ARG A 118 -5.85 6.43 16.67
C ARG A 118 -5.75 7.78 15.98
N ALA A 119 -5.35 7.80 14.71
CA ALA A 119 -5.29 9.04 13.91
C ALA A 119 -6.65 9.74 13.83
N TYR A 120 -7.75 8.98 13.73
CA TYR A 120 -9.12 9.51 13.71
C TYR A 120 -9.70 9.77 15.11
N GLY A 121 -8.99 9.43 16.19
CA GLY A 121 -9.49 9.54 17.56
C GLY A 121 -10.58 8.52 17.89
N GLU A 122 -10.65 7.42 17.14
CA GLU A 122 -11.64 6.37 17.36
C GLU A 122 -11.19 5.42 18.49
N HIS A 123 -12.12 5.09 19.38
CA HIS A 123 -11.89 4.19 20.51
C HIS A 123 -11.98 2.72 20.04
N ARG A 124 -11.84 1.78 20.99
CA ARG A 124 -11.96 0.35 20.71
C ARG A 124 -13.34 0.03 20.15
N PRO A 125 -13.44 -0.88 19.15
CA PRO A 125 -14.71 -1.23 18.55
C PRO A 125 -15.65 -1.85 19.61
N THR A 126 -16.90 -1.39 19.63
CA THR A 126 -17.94 -1.89 20.55
C THR A 126 -18.35 -3.34 20.26
N GLN A 127 -18.22 -3.76 19.00
CA GLN A 127 -18.57 -5.10 18.52
C GLN A 127 -17.32 -5.85 18.05
N PHE A 128 -16.61 -6.45 19.00
CA PHE A 128 -15.32 -7.11 18.74
C PHE A 128 -15.38 -8.17 17.62
N LEU A 129 -16.36 -9.08 17.67
CA LEU A 129 -16.46 -10.18 16.69
C LEU A 129 -16.72 -9.66 15.27
N ARG A 130 -17.63 -8.70 15.12
CA ARG A 130 -17.92 -8.07 13.82
C ARG A 130 -16.72 -7.33 13.26
N TYR A 131 -15.95 -6.68 14.13
CA TYR A 131 -14.71 -6.00 13.75
C TYR A 131 -13.66 -6.99 13.23
N GLN A 132 -13.44 -8.11 13.93
CA GLN A 132 -12.50 -9.14 13.52
C GLN A 132 -12.89 -9.79 12.19
N LEU A 133 -14.18 -10.04 11.99
CA LEU A 133 -14.69 -10.58 10.72
C LEU A 133 -14.46 -9.60 9.56
N LYS A 134 -14.76 -8.31 9.74
CA LYS A 134 -14.50 -7.29 8.73
C LYS A 134 -13.01 -7.20 8.39
N LEU A 135 -12.14 -7.26 9.40
CA LEU A 135 -10.69 -7.21 9.22
C LEU A 135 -10.18 -8.46 8.47
N LEU A 136 -10.71 -9.64 8.80
CA LEU A 136 -10.39 -10.88 8.08
C LEU A 136 -10.82 -10.80 6.61
N LEU A 137 -12.06 -10.38 6.33
CA LEU A 137 -12.57 -10.19 4.98
C LEU A 137 -11.74 -9.17 4.20
N TYR A 138 -11.33 -8.07 4.84
CA TYR A 138 -10.43 -7.09 4.25
C TYR A 138 -9.09 -7.72 3.89
N THR A 139 -8.48 -8.50 4.80
CA THR A 139 -7.20 -9.18 4.55
C THR A 139 -7.30 -10.16 3.40
N LEU A 140 -8.37 -10.96 3.35
CA LEU A 140 -8.62 -11.88 2.23
C LEU A 140 -8.80 -11.11 0.91
N SER A 141 -9.48 -9.97 0.92
CA SER A 141 -9.61 -9.12 -0.27
C SER A 141 -8.27 -8.55 -0.72
N LEU A 142 -7.37 -8.18 0.21
CA LEU A 142 -6.00 -7.76 -0.13
C LEU A 142 -5.21 -8.88 -0.82
N ILE A 143 -5.24 -10.09 -0.26
CA ILE A 143 -4.56 -11.25 -0.85
C ILE A 143 -5.12 -11.53 -2.25
N LEU A 144 -6.45 -11.54 -2.38
CA LEU A 144 -7.11 -11.73 -3.66
C LEU A 144 -6.72 -10.64 -4.68
N MET A 145 -6.64 -9.37 -4.27
CA MET A 145 -6.20 -8.28 -5.13
C MET A 145 -4.76 -8.46 -5.61
N VAL A 146 -3.85 -8.91 -4.74
CA VAL A 146 -2.47 -9.22 -5.13
C VAL A 146 -2.46 -10.36 -6.17
N VAL A 147 -3.18 -11.44 -5.93
CA VAL A 147 -3.29 -12.57 -6.86
C VAL A 147 -3.88 -12.14 -8.20
N LEU A 148 -4.97 -11.33 -8.18
CA LEU A 148 -5.59 -10.81 -9.41
C LEU A 148 -4.66 -9.82 -10.14
N SER A 149 -3.86 -9.02 -9.43
CA SER A 149 -2.88 -8.11 -10.05
C SER A 149 -1.82 -8.88 -10.81
N ILE A 150 -1.27 -9.95 -10.20
CA ILE A 150 -0.32 -10.85 -10.86
C ILE A 150 -0.98 -11.50 -12.07
N GLY A 151 -2.18 -12.05 -11.91
CA GLY A 151 -2.95 -12.66 -12.98
C GLY A 151 -3.19 -11.68 -14.14
N LEU A 152 -3.61 -10.46 -13.86
CA LEU A 152 -3.87 -9.43 -14.87
C LEU A 152 -2.59 -9.01 -15.61
N SER A 153 -1.48 -8.87 -14.89
CA SER A 153 -0.19 -8.53 -15.49
C SER A 153 0.32 -9.62 -16.43
N VAL A 154 0.25 -10.88 -16.00
CA VAL A 154 0.73 -12.02 -16.81
C VAL A 154 -0.21 -12.33 -17.97
N VAL A 155 -1.53 -12.42 -17.68
CA VAL A 155 -2.53 -12.75 -18.70
C VAL A 155 -2.76 -11.59 -19.66
N GLY A 156 -2.71 -10.35 -19.17
CA GLY A 156 -2.92 -9.14 -19.99
C GLY A 156 -1.88 -8.96 -21.08
N GLY A 157 -0.60 -9.28 -20.80
CA GLY A 157 0.46 -9.31 -21.83
C GLY A 157 0.24 -10.42 -22.88
N ARG A 158 0.06 -11.66 -22.40
CA ARG A 158 -0.16 -12.82 -23.28
C ARG A 158 -1.45 -12.72 -24.10
N ALA A 159 -2.52 -12.15 -23.53
CA ALA A 159 -3.77 -11.94 -24.25
C ALA A 159 -3.58 -10.97 -25.41
N LEU A 160 -2.80 -9.90 -25.24
CA LEU A 160 -2.44 -8.98 -26.34
C LEU A 160 -1.61 -9.68 -27.41
N ASP A 161 -0.60 -10.45 -27.01
CA ASP A 161 0.25 -11.20 -27.93
C ASP A 161 -0.57 -12.24 -28.70
N TYR A 162 -1.49 -12.94 -28.03
CA TYR A 162 -2.39 -13.89 -28.66
C TYR A 162 -3.36 -13.21 -29.63
N VAL A 163 -3.96 -12.10 -29.24
CA VAL A 163 -4.86 -11.31 -30.11
C VAL A 163 -4.09 -10.74 -31.30
N SER A 164 -2.89 -10.19 -31.07
CA SER A 164 -2.07 -9.64 -32.16
C SER A 164 -1.59 -10.71 -33.13
N SER A 165 -1.28 -11.92 -32.67
CA SER A 165 -0.76 -13.00 -33.50
C SER A 165 -1.82 -13.81 -34.24
N HIS A 166 -2.99 -14.03 -33.64
CA HIS A 166 -4.03 -14.92 -34.19
C HIS A 166 -5.24 -14.17 -34.78
N LEU A 167 -5.53 -12.95 -34.32
CA LEU A 167 -6.63 -12.14 -34.82
C LEU A 167 -6.19 -10.97 -35.74
N SER A 168 -4.89 -10.83 -35.99
CA SER A 168 -4.37 -9.78 -36.90
C SER A 168 -4.96 -9.84 -38.30
N ALA A 169 -5.43 -11.01 -38.75
CA ALA A 169 -6.13 -11.18 -40.01
C ALA A 169 -7.57 -10.60 -40.00
N TYR A 170 -8.17 -10.42 -38.85
CA TYR A 170 -9.57 -9.96 -38.67
C TYR A 170 -9.70 -8.63 -37.96
N ILE A 171 -8.74 -8.29 -37.10
CA ILE A 171 -8.74 -7.07 -36.29
C ILE A 171 -7.34 -6.48 -36.32
N THR A 172 -7.14 -5.42 -37.11
CA THR A 172 -5.95 -4.58 -36.99
C THR A 172 -6.08 -3.76 -35.71
N LEU A 173 -5.41 -4.21 -34.64
CA LEU A 173 -5.29 -3.38 -33.44
C LEU A 173 -4.53 -2.12 -33.84
N SER A 174 -5.20 -0.97 -33.84
CA SER A 174 -4.55 0.29 -34.11
C SER A 174 -3.48 0.56 -33.03
N ASP A 175 -2.37 1.20 -33.45
CA ASP A 175 -1.32 1.65 -32.49
C ASP A 175 -1.89 2.49 -31.35
N GLY A 176 -3.02 3.15 -31.60
CA GLY A 176 -3.78 3.88 -30.57
C GLY A 176 -4.38 2.97 -29.51
N PHE A 177 -4.89 1.79 -29.85
CA PHE A 177 -5.42 0.83 -28.88
C PHE A 177 -4.31 0.24 -27.99
N ILE A 178 -3.16 -0.11 -28.60
CA ILE A 178 -2.01 -0.65 -27.83
C ILE A 178 -1.48 0.39 -26.84
N ARG A 179 -1.37 1.66 -27.26
CA ARG A 179 -1.00 2.77 -26.36
C ARG A 179 -2.04 3.02 -25.26
N LEU A 180 -3.32 2.99 -25.61
CA LEU A 180 -4.41 3.15 -24.65
C LEU A 180 -4.39 2.03 -23.60
N TRP A 181 -4.23 0.77 -24.03
CA TRP A 181 -4.14 -0.37 -23.13
C TRP A 181 -2.93 -0.29 -22.20
N SER A 182 -1.75 0.06 -22.70
CA SER A 182 -0.55 0.23 -21.87
C SER A 182 -0.75 1.33 -20.81
N SER A 183 -1.39 2.45 -21.16
CA SER A 183 -1.69 3.53 -20.22
C SER A 183 -2.78 3.13 -19.23
N LEU A 184 -3.84 2.46 -19.69
CA LEU A 184 -4.97 2.02 -18.85
C LEU A 184 -4.50 1.01 -17.80
N ARG A 185 -3.55 0.13 -18.13
CA ARG A 185 -2.97 -0.84 -17.21
C ARG A 185 -2.33 -0.16 -16.00
N PHE A 186 -1.58 0.92 -16.17
CA PHE A 186 -1.01 1.68 -15.04
C PHE A 186 -2.09 2.33 -14.16
N VAL A 187 -3.17 2.82 -14.77
CA VAL A 187 -4.32 3.36 -14.02
C VAL A 187 -5.01 2.26 -13.21
N ILE A 188 -5.18 1.06 -13.79
CA ILE A 188 -5.77 -0.08 -13.08
C ILE A 188 -4.89 -0.51 -11.91
N ILE A 189 -3.56 -0.63 -12.11
CA ILE A 189 -2.61 -0.98 -11.03
C ILE A 189 -2.66 0.09 -9.92
N GLY A 190 -2.65 1.38 -10.29
CA GLY A 190 -2.82 2.49 -9.35
C GLY A 190 -4.13 2.39 -8.57
N GLY A 191 -5.23 2.04 -9.22
CA GLY A 191 -6.53 1.78 -8.59
C GLY A 191 -6.51 0.58 -7.64
N ILE A 192 -5.83 -0.51 -8.01
CA ILE A 192 -5.66 -1.70 -7.19
C ILE A 192 -4.90 -1.37 -5.90
N VAL A 193 -3.88 -0.52 -5.95
CA VAL A 193 -3.13 -0.07 -4.75
C VAL A 193 -3.95 0.94 -3.94
N PHE A 194 -4.64 1.86 -4.61
CA PHE A 194 -5.41 2.91 -3.97
C PHE A 194 -6.63 2.39 -3.19
N PHE A 195 -7.37 1.45 -3.78
CA PHE A 195 -8.62 0.96 -3.21
C PHE A 195 -8.45 0.32 -1.82
N PRO A 196 -7.47 -0.56 -1.56
CA PRO A 196 -7.21 -1.08 -0.22
C PRO A 196 -6.88 0.00 0.81
N ILE A 197 -6.10 1.02 0.43
CA ILE A 197 -5.77 2.14 1.32
C ILE A 197 -7.05 2.89 1.71
N ALA A 198 -7.87 3.24 0.73
CA ALA A 198 -9.13 3.93 0.96
C ALA A 198 -10.11 3.08 1.80
N MET A 199 -10.20 1.77 1.51
CA MET A 199 -11.01 0.82 2.27
C MET A 199 -10.54 0.71 3.72
N MET A 200 -9.23 0.64 3.97
CA MET A 200 -8.66 0.61 5.32
C MET A 200 -9.04 1.87 6.12
N TYR A 201 -8.93 3.05 5.49
CA TYR A 201 -9.31 4.30 6.13
C TYR A 201 -10.82 4.37 6.41
N GLY A 202 -11.64 3.79 5.53
CA GLY A 202 -13.09 3.66 5.74
C GLY A 202 -13.45 2.72 6.89
N LEU A 203 -12.76 1.57 7.00
CA LEU A 203 -12.96 0.60 8.08
C LEU A 203 -12.56 1.15 9.46
N ALA A 204 -11.61 2.09 9.50
CA ALA A 204 -11.16 2.71 10.73
C ALA A 204 -12.21 3.66 11.33
N GLN A 205 -13.10 4.23 10.53
CA GLN A 205 -14.11 5.17 10.95
C GLN A 205 -15.43 4.44 11.25
N GLU A 206 -15.98 4.61 12.46
CA GLU A 206 -17.31 4.08 12.82
C GLU A 206 -18.45 4.91 12.21
N SER A 207 -18.22 6.20 12.02
CA SER A 207 -19.16 7.10 11.35
C SER A 207 -18.99 7.05 9.84
N HIS A 208 -20.03 6.63 9.11
CA HIS A 208 -20.08 6.41 7.64
C HIS A 208 -19.85 7.69 6.79
N ARG A 209 -18.92 8.54 7.14
CA ARG A 209 -18.57 9.75 6.36
C ARG A 209 -17.49 9.45 5.32
N MET A 210 -17.81 8.59 4.36
CA MET A 210 -16.92 8.18 3.26
C MET A 210 -16.26 9.35 2.50
N ASN A 211 -16.89 10.53 2.44
CA ASN A 211 -16.34 11.70 1.73
C ASN A 211 -15.04 12.27 2.34
N ARG A 212 -14.57 11.75 3.48
CA ARG A 212 -13.41 12.32 4.18
C ARG A 212 -12.17 11.42 4.16
N ILE A 213 -12.25 10.24 3.51
CA ILE A 213 -11.12 9.31 3.43
C ILE A 213 -10.24 9.53 2.19
N TRP A 214 -10.82 10.03 1.10
CA TRP A 214 -10.16 10.17 -0.19
C TRP A 214 -8.89 11.02 -0.17
N PRO A 215 -8.86 12.24 0.45
CA PRO A 215 -7.67 13.08 0.42
C PRO A 215 -6.45 12.41 1.02
N GLY A 216 -6.62 11.71 2.15
CA GLY A 216 -5.52 10.99 2.79
C GLY A 216 -5.10 9.73 2.03
N ALA A 217 -6.03 9.02 1.38
CA ALA A 217 -5.68 7.88 0.55
C ALA A 217 -4.87 8.31 -0.68
N VAL A 218 -5.26 9.42 -1.34
CA VAL A 218 -4.48 10.03 -2.42
C VAL A 218 -3.12 10.50 -1.91
N PHE A 219 -3.09 11.19 -0.77
CA PHE A 219 -1.83 11.64 -0.15
C PHE A 219 -0.89 10.45 0.12
N SER A 220 -1.39 9.37 0.74
CA SER A 220 -0.60 8.16 0.98
C SER A 220 -0.05 7.55 -0.30
N LEU A 221 -0.89 7.40 -1.33
CA LEU A 221 -0.47 6.84 -2.61
C LEU A 221 0.62 7.69 -3.27
N VAL A 222 0.40 9.01 -3.36
CA VAL A 222 1.36 9.93 -3.99
C VAL A 222 2.68 9.94 -3.20
N MET A 223 2.61 10.05 -1.87
CA MET A 223 3.81 10.07 -1.03
C MET A 223 4.55 8.73 -1.06
N TRP A 224 3.83 7.61 -1.13
CA TRP A 224 4.43 6.30 -1.29
C TRP A 224 5.15 6.16 -2.63
N LEU A 225 4.56 6.64 -3.74
CA LEU A 225 5.20 6.63 -5.06
C LEU A 225 6.45 7.51 -5.09
N VAL A 226 6.35 8.74 -4.58
CA VAL A 226 7.50 9.66 -4.48
C VAL A 226 8.61 9.07 -3.63
N LEU A 227 8.26 8.51 -2.48
CA LEU A 227 9.21 7.85 -1.59
C LEU A 227 9.89 6.66 -2.27
N SER A 228 9.13 5.79 -2.93
CA SER A 228 9.67 4.62 -3.63
C SER A 228 10.64 5.03 -4.72
N PHE A 229 10.32 6.07 -5.49
CA PHE A 229 11.22 6.60 -6.51
C PHE A 229 12.52 7.19 -5.92
N LEU A 230 12.39 8.03 -4.89
CA LEU A 230 13.55 8.62 -4.22
C LEU A 230 14.42 7.57 -3.53
N PHE A 231 13.78 6.57 -2.94
CA PHE A 231 14.47 5.49 -2.24
C PHE A 231 15.22 4.58 -3.22
N SER A 232 14.61 4.22 -4.36
CA SER A 232 15.29 3.47 -5.43
C SER A 232 16.53 4.23 -5.92
N TYR A 233 16.36 5.51 -6.22
CA TYR A 233 17.49 6.37 -6.63
C TYR A 233 18.60 6.41 -5.58
N TYR A 234 18.25 6.54 -4.28
CA TYR A 234 19.21 6.54 -3.18
C TYR A 234 19.98 5.22 -3.09
N VAL A 235 19.30 4.09 -3.16
CA VAL A 235 19.91 2.76 -3.06
C VAL A 235 20.82 2.48 -4.25
N GLU A 236 20.38 2.81 -5.46
CA GLU A 236 21.14 2.56 -6.69
C GLU A 236 22.39 3.45 -6.82
N ASN A 237 22.33 4.71 -6.39
CA ASN A 237 23.38 5.68 -6.69
C ASN A 237 24.24 6.05 -5.46
N ILE A 238 23.71 5.96 -4.24
CA ILE A 238 24.40 6.49 -3.05
C ILE A 238 24.78 5.37 -2.07
N ALA A 239 23.86 4.45 -1.82
CA ALA A 239 24.02 3.44 -0.78
C ALA A 239 24.64 2.16 -1.34
N ARG A 240 25.90 1.93 -1.06
CA ARG A 240 26.62 0.69 -1.45
C ARG A 240 26.45 -0.41 -0.38
N TYR A 241 25.20 -0.71 0.00
CA TYR A 241 24.92 -1.71 1.05
C TYR A 241 25.43 -3.10 0.71
N SER A 242 25.36 -3.53 -0.55
CA SER A 242 25.84 -4.82 -1.00
C SER A 242 27.35 -5.02 -0.79
N VAL A 243 28.15 -3.94 -0.92
CA VAL A 243 29.61 -3.98 -0.73
C VAL A 243 29.97 -4.14 0.75
N ILE A 244 29.19 -3.53 1.67
CA ILE A 244 29.51 -3.49 3.10
C ILE A 244 28.91 -4.71 3.83
N TYR A 245 27.68 -5.07 3.49
CA TYR A 245 26.89 -6.07 4.22
C TYR A 245 26.59 -7.34 3.43
N GLY A 246 27.02 -7.43 2.16
CA GLY A 246 26.72 -8.58 1.30
C GLY A 246 25.23 -8.83 1.18
N THR A 247 24.80 -10.10 1.32
CA THR A 247 23.38 -10.49 1.24
C THR A 247 22.49 -9.87 2.33
N LEU A 248 23.04 -9.51 3.49
CA LEU A 248 22.29 -8.81 4.55
C LEU A 248 21.89 -7.38 4.12
N GLY A 249 22.64 -6.78 3.19
CA GLY A 249 22.34 -5.46 2.66
C GLY A 249 20.96 -5.39 2.02
N ALA A 250 20.58 -6.41 1.25
CA ALA A 250 19.27 -6.47 0.61
C ALA A 250 18.11 -6.55 1.64
N VAL A 251 18.29 -7.30 2.73
CA VAL A 251 17.29 -7.38 3.81
C VAL A 251 17.15 -6.05 4.54
N ILE A 252 18.26 -5.35 4.78
CA ILE A 252 18.26 -4.03 5.42
C ILE A 252 17.53 -3.01 4.53
N VAL A 253 17.82 -2.99 3.24
CA VAL A 253 17.17 -2.12 2.25
C VAL A 253 15.66 -2.40 2.20
N LEU A 254 15.26 -3.66 2.14
CA LEU A 254 13.86 -4.06 2.15
C LEU A 254 13.14 -3.61 3.45
N LEU A 255 13.77 -3.84 4.61
CA LEU A 255 13.21 -3.40 5.90
C LEU A 255 13.02 -1.88 5.96
N LEU A 256 14.02 -1.13 5.51
CA LEU A 256 13.95 0.33 5.49
C LEU A 256 12.85 0.82 4.53
N TRP A 257 12.72 0.21 3.35
CA TRP A 257 11.67 0.55 2.41
C TRP A 257 10.26 0.25 2.98
N LEU A 258 10.07 -0.94 3.57
CA LEU A 258 8.81 -1.31 4.23
C LEU A 258 8.47 -0.37 5.39
N TYR A 259 9.49 0.06 6.17
CA TYR A 259 9.30 1.01 7.26
C TYR A 259 8.80 2.36 6.74
N LEU A 260 9.48 2.91 5.74
CA LEU A 260 9.11 4.21 5.16
C LEU A 260 7.72 4.14 4.48
N ALA A 261 7.43 3.05 3.78
CA ALA A 261 6.10 2.80 3.22
C ALA A 261 5.01 2.75 4.30
N SER A 262 5.30 2.07 5.43
CA SER A 262 4.39 2.01 6.59
C SER A 262 4.14 3.38 7.21
N VAL A 263 5.18 4.22 7.31
CA VAL A 263 5.05 5.62 7.75
C VAL A 263 4.09 6.40 6.83
N MET A 264 4.25 6.27 5.50
CA MET A 264 3.39 6.98 4.55
C MET A 264 1.92 6.56 4.65
N LEU A 265 1.66 5.27 4.86
CA LEU A 265 0.31 4.75 5.06
C LEU A 265 -0.35 5.32 6.33
N ILE A 266 0.37 5.37 7.45
CA ILE A 266 -0.19 5.92 8.70
C ILE A 266 -0.33 7.43 8.59
N MET A 267 0.65 8.13 8.01
CA MET A 267 0.61 9.57 7.84
C MET A 267 -0.53 10.06 6.92
N GLY A 268 -0.99 9.25 5.98
CA GLY A 268 -2.16 9.59 5.20
C GLY A 268 -3.46 9.63 6.01
N ALA A 269 -3.61 8.76 7.01
CA ALA A 269 -4.72 8.84 7.95
C ALA A 269 -4.61 10.09 8.85
N GLU A 270 -3.40 10.41 9.31
CA GLU A 270 -3.15 11.65 10.07
C GLU A 270 -3.46 12.89 9.23
N PHE A 271 -3.10 12.88 7.94
CA PHE A 271 -3.43 13.98 7.01
C PHE A 271 -4.94 14.18 6.91
N ASN A 272 -5.74 13.12 6.74
CA ASN A 272 -7.20 13.22 6.75
C ASN A 272 -7.71 13.81 8.06
N SER A 273 -7.17 13.38 9.18
CA SER A 273 -7.56 13.85 10.50
C SER A 273 -7.20 15.34 10.70
N VAL A 274 -6.03 15.78 10.24
CA VAL A 274 -5.62 17.21 10.26
C VAL A 274 -6.56 18.03 9.39
N LEU A 275 -6.91 17.58 8.20
CA LEU A 275 -7.87 18.27 7.34
C LEU A 275 -9.25 18.42 8.01
N MET A 276 -9.70 17.40 8.76
CA MET A 276 -10.96 17.49 9.51
C MET A 276 -10.91 18.54 10.62
N VAL A 277 -9.80 18.63 11.35
CA VAL A 277 -9.60 19.65 12.41
C VAL A 277 -9.60 21.05 11.82
N LEU A 278 -8.83 21.28 10.75
CA LEU A 278 -8.74 22.58 10.08
C LEU A 278 -10.09 23.05 9.51
N ARG A 279 -10.89 22.12 9.00
CA ARG A 279 -12.26 22.45 8.50
C ARG A 279 -13.22 22.82 9.62
N LYS A 280 -13.19 22.09 10.76
CA LYS A 280 -14.04 22.40 11.92
C LYS A 280 -13.75 23.78 12.48
N GLN A 281 -12.48 24.16 12.56
CA GLN A 281 -12.08 25.49 13.04
C GLN A 281 -12.63 26.61 12.12
N HIS A 282 -12.54 26.39 10.81
CA HIS A 282 -13.07 27.37 9.86
C HIS A 282 -14.59 27.54 9.92
N THR A 283 -15.35 26.46 10.13
CA THR A 283 -16.82 26.56 10.29
C THR A 283 -17.17 27.31 11.57
N ALA A 284 -16.45 27.06 12.67
CA ALA A 284 -16.67 27.76 13.93
C ALA A 284 -16.35 29.27 13.82
N GLU A 285 -15.23 29.64 13.21
CA GLU A 285 -14.86 31.03 12.95
C GLU A 285 -15.87 31.76 12.04
N ALA A 286 -16.40 31.05 11.02
CA ALA A 286 -17.42 31.63 10.13
C ALA A 286 -18.76 31.85 10.83
N GLU A 287 -19.17 30.94 11.72
CA GLU A 287 -20.39 31.08 12.53
C GLU A 287 -20.27 32.22 13.55
N GLU A 288 -19.11 32.40 14.19
CA GLU A 288 -18.83 33.48 15.13
C GLU A 288 -18.90 34.85 14.44
N ASN A 289 -18.25 35.00 13.28
CA ASN A 289 -18.28 36.24 12.49
C ASN A 289 -19.69 36.58 11.99
N LEU A 290 -20.53 35.59 11.65
CA LEU A 290 -21.93 35.82 11.25
C LEU A 290 -22.79 36.26 12.45
N GLY A 291 -22.54 35.71 13.64
CA GLY A 291 -23.23 36.11 14.88
C GLY A 291 -22.88 37.52 15.35
N GLU A 292 -21.64 37.99 15.10
CA GLU A 292 -21.23 39.36 15.39
C GLU A 292 -21.82 40.39 14.41
N THR A 293 -22.04 40.03 13.15
CA THR A 293 -22.60 40.91 12.10
C THR A 293 -24.11 41.11 12.27
N GLN A 294 -24.80 40.28 13.05
CA GLN A 294 -26.24 40.34 13.32
C GLN A 294 -26.58 41.08 14.64
N LYS A 295 -25.58 41.48 15.42
CA LYS A 295 -25.72 42.35 16.61
C LYS A 295 -25.38 43.78 16.29
#